data_eaedd64ec93c070f212d81420fdd500a
#
_entry.id   eaedd64ec93c070f212d81420fdd500a
#
_cell.length_a   1.000
_cell.length_b   1.000
_cell.length_c   1.000
_cell.angle_alpha   90.00
_cell.angle_beta   90.00
_cell.angle_gamma   90.00
#
_symmetry.space_group_name_H-M   'P 1'
#
loop_
_entity.id
_entity.type
_entity.pdbx_description
1 polymer ?
#
loop_
_entity_poly.entity_id
_entity_poly.type
_entity_poly.pdbx_seq_one_letter_code
_entity_poly.pdbx_strand_id
1 'polypeptide(L)'
;AKGIDSSGGFAGLAAFSDVHVLLFPVASQLGPQWITSPMALRQTCIAEFSELGDLPEQQVVYRKADGVAVQQSLNLGWLFLPVKTERDWQQLGEIAQKIEVLGIPDYIISHLGVVSDKLFTHIVNSNLEVRTSVAIDPATGAAEEGALFTYEALPRGTVLFWEVTCRNPKHFKIDQQDVKA
;
A
#
# COMPACT_ATOMS: atom_id res chain seq x y z
N ALA A 1 -21.96 -34.69 -22.21
CA ALA A 1 -20.80 -33.99 -21.65
C ALA A 1 -19.54 -34.63 -22.22
N LYS A 2 -18.86 -33.97 -23.20
CA LYS A 2 -17.55 -34.38 -23.65
C LYS A 2 -16.53 -33.91 -22.60
N GLY A 3 -15.77 -34.86 -22.04
CA GLY A 3 -14.78 -34.62 -21.03
C GLY A 3 -13.81 -33.53 -21.43
N ILE A 4 -13.55 -32.63 -20.48
CA ILE A 4 -12.46 -31.69 -20.52
C ILE A 4 -11.20 -32.54 -20.45
N ASP A 5 -10.38 -32.44 -21.50
CA ASP A 5 -9.09 -33.13 -21.58
C ASP A 5 -8.20 -32.64 -20.43
N SER A 6 -7.86 -33.54 -19.53
CA SER A 6 -7.18 -33.25 -18.26
C SER A 6 -5.68 -32.90 -18.42
N SER A 7 -5.21 -32.64 -19.64
CA SER A 7 -3.82 -32.31 -19.93
C SER A 7 -3.57 -30.84 -20.28
N GLY A 8 -4.61 -30.02 -20.43
CA GLY A 8 -4.49 -28.60 -20.70
C GLY A 8 -4.86 -27.78 -19.46
N GLY A 9 -3.88 -27.10 -18.84
CA GLY A 9 -4.15 -26.16 -17.76
C GLY A 9 -5.19 -25.13 -18.19
N PHE A 10 -6.27 -25.00 -17.41
CA PHE A 10 -7.32 -24.00 -17.66
C PHE A 10 -6.84 -22.65 -17.12
N ALA A 11 -6.79 -21.64 -17.99
CA ALA A 11 -6.55 -20.28 -17.50
C ALA A 11 -7.71 -19.84 -16.62
N GLY A 12 -7.40 -19.37 -15.41
CA GLY A 12 -8.42 -18.87 -14.47
C GLY A 12 -9.27 -17.75 -15.06
N LEU A 13 -10.47 -17.57 -14.54
CA LEU A 13 -11.39 -16.51 -14.97
C LEU A 13 -10.96 -15.12 -14.47
N ALA A 14 -10.13 -15.05 -13.45
CA ALA A 14 -9.57 -13.81 -12.91
C ALA A 14 -8.11 -13.65 -13.33
N ALA A 15 -7.76 -12.48 -13.82
CA ALA A 15 -6.40 -12.05 -14.04
C ALA A 15 -6.08 -10.90 -13.08
N PHE A 16 -5.00 -11.00 -12.34
CA PHE A 16 -4.54 -10.00 -11.38
C PHE A 16 -3.43 -9.18 -12.02
N SER A 17 -3.48 -7.86 -11.82
CA SER A 17 -2.35 -6.98 -12.14
C SER A 17 -1.23 -7.12 -11.10
N ASP A 18 -0.13 -6.42 -11.33
CA ASP A 18 0.87 -6.19 -10.30
C ASP A 18 0.25 -5.44 -9.12
N VAL A 19 0.81 -5.66 -7.93
CA VAL A 19 0.40 -5.01 -6.68
C VAL A 19 1.28 -3.79 -6.45
N HIS A 20 0.64 -2.65 -6.18
CA HIS A 20 1.31 -1.38 -5.90
C HIS A 20 1.09 -0.95 -4.45
N VAL A 21 2.09 -0.33 -3.84
CA VAL A 21 1.96 0.29 -2.52
C VAL A 21 1.25 1.64 -2.70
N LEU A 22 0.05 1.75 -2.14
CA LEU A 22 -0.74 2.98 -2.17
C LEU A 22 -0.42 3.87 -0.97
N LEU A 23 -0.50 3.32 0.25
CA LEU A 23 -0.15 4.02 1.48
C LEU A 23 0.84 3.18 2.28
N PHE A 24 1.94 3.80 2.71
CA PHE A 24 2.99 3.13 3.45
C PHE A 24 3.11 3.72 4.86
N PRO A 25 2.95 2.93 5.93
CA PRO A 25 3.06 3.41 7.31
C PRO A 25 4.51 3.62 7.70
N VAL A 26 4.81 4.80 8.24
CA VAL A 26 6.15 5.17 8.72
C VAL A 26 6.05 5.69 10.15
N ALA A 27 6.96 5.29 11.00
CA ALA A 27 7.06 5.82 12.36
C ALA A 27 7.45 7.31 12.33
N SER A 28 6.76 8.11 13.15
CA SER A 28 7.09 9.52 13.35
C SER A 28 6.95 9.91 14.81
N GLN A 29 7.43 11.11 15.17
CA GLN A 29 7.24 11.69 16.50
C GLN A 29 5.77 11.97 16.88
N LEU A 30 4.87 11.98 15.89
CA LEU A 30 3.43 12.15 16.06
C LEU A 30 2.67 10.81 16.02
N GLY A 31 3.38 9.69 16.11
CA GLY A 31 2.83 8.36 15.85
C GLY A 31 3.00 7.93 14.40
N PRO A 32 2.42 6.80 14.00
CA PRO A 32 2.53 6.32 12.63
C PRO A 32 1.86 7.30 11.65
N GLN A 33 2.54 7.58 10.53
CA GLN A 33 2.01 8.37 9.42
C GLN A 33 1.90 7.47 8.20
N TRP A 34 0.80 7.58 7.46
CA TRP A 34 0.62 6.88 6.19
C TRP A 34 1.02 7.78 5.04
N ILE A 35 2.10 7.42 4.37
CA ILE A 35 2.71 8.22 3.32
C ILE A 35 2.33 7.67 1.96
N THR A 36 2.05 8.59 1.02
CA THR A 36 1.82 8.31 -0.40
C THR A 36 2.56 9.31 -1.28
N SER A 37 2.43 9.15 -2.59
CA SER A 37 2.97 10.08 -3.58
C SER A 37 2.01 10.26 -4.75
N PRO A 38 2.17 11.34 -5.55
CA PRO A 38 1.36 11.54 -6.75
C PRO A 38 1.37 10.34 -7.71
N MET A 39 2.54 9.69 -7.91
CA MET A 39 2.63 8.51 -8.78
C MET A 39 1.86 7.32 -8.20
N ALA A 40 1.98 7.04 -6.90
CA ALA A 40 1.23 5.96 -6.25
C ALA A 40 -0.29 6.17 -6.36
N LEU A 41 -0.76 7.40 -6.23
CA LEU A 41 -2.16 7.75 -6.38
C LEU A 41 -2.64 7.63 -7.83
N ARG A 42 -1.87 8.09 -8.81
CA ARG A 42 -2.22 7.97 -10.24
C ARG A 42 -2.39 6.51 -10.69
N GLN A 43 -1.68 5.57 -10.07
CA GLN A 43 -1.79 4.14 -10.37
C GLN A 43 -3.17 3.55 -10.00
N THR A 44 -3.94 4.21 -9.14
CA THR A 44 -5.30 3.75 -8.78
C THR A 44 -6.33 3.93 -9.89
N CYS A 45 -5.97 4.57 -11.02
CA CYS A 45 -6.87 4.90 -12.12
C CYS A 45 -8.08 5.76 -11.71
N ILE A 46 -8.05 6.40 -10.55
CA ILE A 46 -9.03 7.39 -10.13
C ILE A 46 -8.74 8.68 -10.91
N ALA A 47 -9.70 9.13 -11.71
CA ALA A 47 -9.53 10.23 -12.66
C ALA A 47 -8.99 11.52 -12.02
N GLU A 48 -9.45 11.82 -10.81
CA GLU A 48 -9.06 13.03 -10.07
C GLU A 48 -7.58 13.04 -9.66
N PHE A 49 -6.93 11.88 -9.60
CA PHE A 49 -5.51 11.81 -9.26
C PHE A 49 -4.59 12.00 -10.48
N SER A 50 -5.13 12.03 -11.70
CA SER A 50 -4.34 12.24 -12.91
C SER A 50 -3.68 13.63 -12.98
N GLU A 51 -4.31 14.63 -12.36
CA GLU A 51 -3.88 16.03 -12.41
C GLU A 51 -3.15 16.51 -11.14
N LEU A 52 -2.73 15.57 -10.27
CA LEU A 52 -1.97 15.94 -9.09
C LEU A 52 -0.64 16.58 -9.48
N GLY A 53 -0.40 17.77 -8.95
CA GLY A 53 0.85 18.51 -9.14
C GLY A 53 2.03 17.82 -8.46
N ASP A 54 3.23 18.12 -8.95
CA ASP A 54 4.46 17.63 -8.33
C ASP A 54 4.69 18.32 -6.98
N LEU A 55 5.24 17.54 -6.04
CA LEU A 55 5.63 18.03 -4.73
C LEU A 55 7.13 18.32 -4.70
N PRO A 56 7.56 19.35 -3.97
CA PRO A 56 8.98 19.59 -3.76
C PRO A 56 9.69 18.39 -3.13
N GLU A 57 10.91 18.12 -3.58
CA GLU A 57 11.63 16.88 -3.29
C GLU A 57 11.97 16.63 -1.82
N GLN A 58 12.01 17.67 -0.98
CA GLN A 58 12.52 17.57 0.39
C GLN A 58 11.54 18.06 1.45
N GLN A 59 10.25 17.82 1.25
CA GLN A 59 9.23 18.19 2.22
C GLN A 59 8.08 17.20 2.24
N VAL A 60 7.34 17.19 3.33
CA VAL A 60 6.12 16.42 3.48
C VAL A 60 4.93 17.36 3.64
N VAL A 61 3.86 17.08 2.91
CA VAL A 61 2.55 17.66 3.18
C VAL A 61 1.77 16.65 3.98
N TYR A 62 1.36 16.97 5.20
CA TYR A 62 0.60 16.03 6.01
C TYR A 62 -0.71 16.61 6.53
N ARG A 63 -1.68 15.72 6.70
CA ARG A 63 -2.95 16.07 7.33
C ARG A 63 -2.77 16.12 8.84
N LYS A 64 -3.08 17.26 9.40
CA LYS A 64 -3.00 17.47 10.84
C LYS A 64 -4.23 16.88 11.52
N ALA A 65 -4.03 15.97 12.46
CA ALA A 65 -5.10 15.52 13.33
C ALA A 65 -5.58 16.65 14.26
N ASP A 66 -6.86 16.64 14.59
CA ASP A 66 -7.45 17.65 15.50
C ASP A 66 -6.75 17.64 16.87
N GLY A 67 -6.49 18.85 17.40
CA GLY A 67 -5.82 19.02 18.69
C GLY A 67 -4.30 18.90 18.67
N VAL A 68 -3.68 18.50 17.57
CA VAL A 68 -2.20 18.43 17.43
C VAL A 68 -1.66 19.79 16.99
N ALA A 69 -0.56 20.25 17.59
CA ALA A 69 0.11 21.49 17.17
C ALA A 69 0.73 21.30 15.76
N VAL A 70 0.73 22.36 14.96
CA VAL A 70 1.43 22.34 13.66
C VAL A 70 2.94 22.25 13.94
N GLN A 71 3.58 21.22 13.39
CA GLN A 71 5.02 21.06 13.45
C GLN A 71 5.68 21.79 12.29
N GLN A 72 6.86 22.34 12.52
CA GLN A 72 7.68 22.90 11.43
C GLN A 72 8.42 21.83 10.66
N SER A 73 8.69 20.70 11.29
CA SER A 73 9.37 19.55 10.72
C SER A 73 8.82 18.26 11.31
N LEU A 74 8.82 17.20 10.52
CA LEU A 74 8.36 15.86 10.87
C LEU A 74 9.45 14.85 10.52
N ASN A 75 9.72 13.92 11.44
CA ASN A 75 10.51 12.77 11.09
C ASN A 75 9.63 11.69 10.45
N LEU A 76 10.12 11.09 9.38
CA LEU A 76 9.56 9.92 8.73
C LEU A 76 10.63 8.84 8.72
N GLY A 77 10.58 7.95 9.71
CA GLY A 77 11.70 7.05 10.00
C GLY A 77 12.96 7.85 10.32
N TRP A 78 13.98 7.69 9.54
CA TRP A 78 15.28 8.37 9.66
C TRP A 78 15.33 9.75 9.02
N LEU A 79 14.37 10.11 8.22
CA LEU A 79 14.32 11.39 7.51
C LEU A 79 13.67 12.45 8.38
N PHE A 80 14.27 13.64 8.43
CA PHE A 80 13.71 14.80 9.10
C PHE A 80 13.39 15.88 8.05
N LEU A 81 12.10 16.11 7.82
CA LEU A 81 11.60 16.87 6.69
C LEU A 81 10.85 18.12 7.12
N PRO A 82 11.02 19.25 6.43
CA PRO A 82 10.14 20.41 6.58
C PRO A 82 8.70 20.04 6.27
N VAL A 83 7.79 20.61 7.03
CA VAL A 83 6.36 20.36 6.91
C VAL A 83 5.66 21.46 6.14
N LYS A 84 4.76 21.04 5.26
CA LYS A 84 3.66 21.84 4.72
C LYS A 84 2.35 21.27 5.22
N THR A 85 1.35 22.10 5.39
CA THR A 85 0.03 21.69 5.83
C THR A 85 -0.95 21.65 4.66
N GLU A 86 -2.15 21.12 4.90
CA GLU A 86 -3.27 21.14 3.94
C GLU A 86 -3.58 22.56 3.41
N ARG A 87 -3.32 23.59 4.21
CA ARG A 87 -3.47 25.01 3.77
C ARG A 87 -2.47 25.40 2.70
N ASP A 88 -1.28 24.80 2.73
CA ASP A 88 -0.22 25.05 1.77
C ASP A 88 -0.41 24.24 0.48
N TRP A 89 -1.15 23.13 0.57
CA TRP A 89 -1.45 22.24 -0.56
C TRP A 89 -2.87 21.67 -0.45
N GLN A 90 -3.83 22.37 -1.04
CA GLN A 90 -5.27 22.09 -0.93
C GLN A 90 -5.65 20.69 -1.47
N GLN A 91 -4.88 20.15 -2.41
CA GLN A 91 -5.11 18.81 -2.98
C GLN A 91 -5.09 17.71 -1.93
N LEU A 92 -4.43 17.92 -0.78
CA LEU A 92 -4.41 16.91 0.30
C LEU A 92 -5.83 16.59 0.83
N GLY A 93 -6.68 17.61 0.99
CA GLY A 93 -8.07 17.41 1.42
C GLY A 93 -8.88 16.61 0.41
N GLU A 94 -8.71 16.90 -0.88
CA GLU A 94 -9.35 16.16 -1.97
C GLU A 94 -8.88 14.71 -2.02
N ILE A 95 -7.58 14.47 -1.88
CA ILE A 95 -7.00 13.13 -1.80
C ILE A 95 -7.62 12.36 -0.62
N ALA A 96 -7.68 12.97 0.55
CA ALA A 96 -8.22 12.34 1.75
C ALA A 96 -9.68 11.90 1.54
N GLN A 97 -10.53 12.77 0.98
CA GLN A 97 -11.92 12.46 0.66
C GLN A 97 -12.05 11.31 -0.34
N LYS A 98 -11.21 11.27 -1.37
CA LYS A 98 -11.24 10.19 -2.38
C LYS A 98 -10.78 8.85 -1.82
N ILE A 99 -9.76 8.88 -0.97
CA ILE A 99 -9.26 7.68 -0.28
C ILE A 99 -10.32 7.14 0.71
N GLU A 100 -11.07 8.02 1.38
CA GLU A 100 -12.17 7.64 2.27
C GLU A 100 -13.25 6.81 1.53
N VAL A 101 -13.60 7.21 0.32
CA VAL A 101 -14.57 6.47 -0.52
C VAL A 101 -14.11 5.06 -0.84
N LEU A 102 -12.80 4.79 -0.84
CA LEU A 102 -12.23 3.45 -1.00
C LEU A 102 -12.40 2.55 0.24
N GLY A 103 -13.00 3.07 1.33
CA GLY A 103 -13.22 2.33 2.57
C GLY A 103 -11.99 2.21 3.47
N ILE A 104 -11.00 3.07 3.28
CA ILE A 104 -9.82 3.14 4.15
C ILE A 104 -10.23 3.76 5.50
N PRO A 105 -9.82 3.16 6.64
CA PRO A 105 -10.21 3.62 7.96
C PRO A 105 -9.79 5.07 8.26
N ASP A 106 -10.66 5.81 8.96
CA ASP A 106 -10.44 7.24 9.30
C ASP A 106 -9.13 7.51 10.04
N TYR A 107 -8.68 6.58 10.88
CA TYR A 107 -7.41 6.75 11.59
C TYR A 107 -6.21 6.77 10.64
N ILE A 108 -6.27 6.11 9.50
CA ILE A 108 -5.24 6.18 8.45
C ILE A 108 -5.33 7.53 7.74
N ILE A 109 -6.54 7.94 7.38
CA ILE A 109 -6.80 9.18 6.65
C ILE A 109 -6.41 10.41 7.49
N SER A 110 -6.65 10.38 8.80
CA SER A 110 -6.26 11.46 9.72
C SER A 110 -4.74 11.61 9.91
N HIS A 111 -3.97 10.57 9.52
CA HIS A 111 -2.51 10.54 9.58
C HIS A 111 -1.88 10.45 8.19
N LEU A 112 -2.59 10.95 7.18
CA LEU A 112 -2.13 10.92 5.79
C LEU A 112 -1.06 11.97 5.53
N GLY A 113 0.02 11.57 4.89
CA GLY A 113 1.06 12.45 4.37
C GLY A 113 1.33 12.18 2.89
N VAL A 114 1.69 13.23 2.16
CA VAL A 114 2.07 13.13 0.76
C VAL A 114 3.48 13.70 0.57
N VAL A 115 4.30 12.99 -0.16
CA VAL A 115 5.69 13.36 -0.49
C VAL A 115 5.92 13.23 -1.99
N SER A 116 7.04 13.74 -2.49
CA SER A 116 7.43 13.52 -3.88
C SER A 116 7.65 12.03 -4.19
N ASP A 117 7.50 11.63 -5.44
CA ASP A 117 7.66 10.23 -5.87
C ASP A 117 9.04 9.66 -5.52
N LYS A 118 10.09 10.45 -5.71
CA LYS A 118 11.45 10.09 -5.37
C LYS A 118 11.62 9.85 -3.86
N LEU A 119 11.05 10.74 -3.05
CA LEU A 119 11.10 10.62 -1.60
C LEU A 119 10.28 9.44 -1.10
N PHE A 120 9.12 9.18 -1.71
CA PHE A 120 8.29 8.02 -1.40
C PHE A 120 9.05 6.71 -1.61
N THR A 121 9.69 6.55 -2.77
CA THR A 121 10.51 5.36 -3.06
C THR A 121 11.62 5.18 -2.02
N HIS A 122 12.28 6.27 -1.62
CA HIS A 122 13.32 6.23 -0.60
C HIS A 122 12.76 5.84 0.78
N ILE A 123 11.62 6.40 1.17
CA ILE A 123 10.94 6.08 2.44
C ILE A 123 10.56 4.60 2.48
N VAL A 124 9.91 4.08 1.43
CA VAL A 124 9.52 2.67 1.36
C VAL A 124 10.72 1.76 1.54
N ASN A 125 11.78 1.97 0.76
CA ASN A 125 12.96 1.12 0.78
C ASN A 125 13.73 1.17 2.12
N SER A 126 13.72 2.31 2.81
CA SER A 126 14.45 2.48 4.06
C SER A 126 13.67 2.12 5.33
N ASN A 127 12.37 1.82 5.21
CA ASN A 127 11.50 1.51 6.35
C ASN A 127 10.79 0.15 6.21
N LEU A 128 11.32 -0.77 5.40
CA LEU A 128 10.87 -2.16 5.41
C LEU A 128 11.16 -2.80 6.76
N GLU A 129 10.27 -3.68 7.20
CA GLU A 129 10.51 -4.46 8.42
C GLU A 129 11.48 -5.61 8.14
N VAL A 130 12.56 -5.70 8.90
CA VAL A 130 13.40 -6.88 8.90
C VAL A 130 12.80 -7.92 9.84
N ARG A 131 12.37 -9.05 9.29
CA ARG A 131 11.80 -10.16 10.04
C ARG A 131 12.74 -11.36 10.03
N THR A 132 12.87 -11.96 11.20
CA THR A 132 13.63 -13.22 11.35
C THR A 132 12.65 -14.38 11.48
N SER A 133 12.89 -15.43 10.73
CA SER A 133 12.15 -16.70 10.79
C SER A 133 13.08 -17.83 11.15
N VAL A 134 12.56 -18.78 11.92
CA VAL A 134 13.29 -19.98 12.33
C VAL A 134 12.36 -21.18 12.29
N ALA A 135 12.82 -22.31 11.78
CA ALA A 135 12.14 -23.59 11.95
C ALA A 135 12.56 -24.21 13.29
N ILE A 136 11.58 -24.69 14.04
CA ILE A 136 11.80 -25.40 15.31
C ILE A 136 11.60 -26.89 15.06
N ASP A 137 12.60 -27.67 15.42
CA ASP A 137 12.50 -29.15 15.44
C ASP A 137 11.53 -29.58 16.56
N PRO A 138 10.39 -30.18 16.23
CA PRO A 138 9.40 -30.58 17.22
C PRO A 138 9.88 -31.67 18.19
N ALA A 139 10.93 -32.40 17.84
CA ALA A 139 11.47 -33.47 18.68
C ALA A 139 12.39 -32.95 19.78
N THR A 140 13.15 -31.89 19.48
CA THR A 140 14.12 -31.28 20.39
C THR A 140 13.65 -29.97 21.02
N GLY A 141 12.68 -29.32 20.41
CA GLY A 141 12.24 -27.95 20.77
C GLY A 141 13.28 -26.87 20.48
N ALA A 142 14.37 -27.21 19.79
CA ALA A 142 15.44 -26.30 19.40
C ALA A 142 15.29 -25.85 17.95
N ALA A 143 15.98 -24.78 17.59
CA ALA A 143 16.06 -24.35 16.20
C ALA A 143 16.80 -25.40 15.34
N GLU A 144 16.25 -25.71 14.18
CA GLU A 144 16.96 -26.55 13.20
C GLU A 144 18.23 -25.83 12.71
N GLU A 145 19.30 -26.59 12.52
CA GLU A 145 20.55 -26.01 12.03
C GLU A 145 20.40 -25.48 10.62
N GLY A 146 20.79 -24.21 10.41
CA GLY A 146 20.66 -23.52 9.12
C GLY A 146 19.25 -23.00 8.80
N ALA A 147 18.26 -23.18 9.66
CA ALA A 147 16.87 -22.75 9.42
C ALA A 147 16.57 -21.31 9.88
N LEU A 148 17.58 -20.58 10.37
CA LEU A 148 17.45 -19.16 10.72
C LEU A 148 17.70 -18.33 9.48
N PHE A 149 16.72 -17.54 9.05
CA PHE A 149 16.87 -16.59 7.95
C PHE A 149 16.13 -15.27 8.24
N THR A 150 16.61 -14.21 7.63
CA THR A 150 15.98 -12.89 7.69
C THR A 150 15.48 -12.48 6.33
N TYR A 151 14.39 -11.74 6.30
CA TYR A 151 13.82 -11.17 5.09
C TYR A 151 13.20 -9.80 5.36
N GLU A 152 13.14 -8.98 4.32
CA GLU A 152 12.44 -7.71 4.35
C GLU A 152 10.96 -7.93 4.06
N ALA A 153 10.10 -7.21 4.77
CA ALA A 153 8.65 -7.29 4.63
C ALA A 153 8.02 -5.90 4.68
N LEU A 154 6.90 -5.76 4.03
CA LEU A 154 6.07 -4.57 4.18
C LEU A 154 5.54 -4.50 5.62
N PRO A 155 5.58 -3.33 6.28
CA PRO A 155 5.04 -3.17 7.62
C PRO A 155 3.53 -3.39 7.67
N ARG A 156 3.02 -3.76 8.83
CA ARG A 156 1.58 -3.91 9.07
C ARG A 156 0.87 -2.57 8.82
N GLY A 157 -0.30 -2.63 8.19
CA GLY A 157 -1.07 -1.44 7.84
C GLY A 157 -0.66 -0.79 6.52
N THR A 158 0.28 -1.39 5.77
CA THR A 158 0.52 -1.00 4.37
C THR A 158 -0.74 -1.23 3.56
N VAL A 159 -1.18 -0.21 2.85
CA VAL A 159 -2.33 -0.27 1.94
C VAL A 159 -1.82 -0.54 0.54
N LEU A 160 -2.33 -1.60 -0.05
CA LEU A 160 -1.97 -2.06 -1.38
C LEU A 160 -3.13 -1.84 -2.34
N PHE A 161 -2.80 -1.59 -3.59
CA PHE A 161 -3.75 -1.47 -4.69
C PHE A 161 -3.37 -2.42 -5.82
N TRP A 162 -4.37 -3.07 -6.40
CA TRP A 162 -4.22 -3.89 -7.62
C TRP A 162 -5.55 -3.98 -8.34
N GLU A 163 -5.51 -4.39 -9.59
CA GLU A 163 -6.68 -4.60 -10.43
C GLU A 163 -6.96 -6.09 -10.63
N VAL A 164 -8.24 -6.43 -10.68
CA VAL A 164 -8.69 -7.78 -11.03
C VAL A 164 -9.59 -7.72 -12.25
N THR A 165 -9.12 -8.27 -13.36
CA THR A 165 -9.90 -8.39 -14.58
C THR A 165 -10.61 -9.73 -14.60
N CYS A 166 -11.94 -9.72 -14.53
CA CYS A 166 -12.76 -10.92 -14.61
C CYS A 166 -13.18 -11.19 -16.06
N ARG A 167 -12.85 -12.37 -16.56
CA ARG A 167 -13.28 -12.84 -17.89
C ARG A 167 -14.72 -13.32 -17.83
N ASN A 168 -15.49 -13.08 -18.89
CA ASN A 168 -16.86 -13.56 -18.96
C ASN A 168 -16.89 -15.10 -19.06
N PRO A 169 -17.48 -15.82 -18.07
CA PRO A 169 -17.51 -17.29 -18.06
C PRO A 169 -18.24 -17.88 -19.26
N LYS A 170 -19.18 -17.14 -19.89
CA LYS A 170 -19.90 -17.59 -21.09
C LYS A 170 -18.98 -17.85 -22.28
N HIS A 171 -17.84 -17.20 -22.39
CA HIS A 171 -16.85 -17.46 -23.45
C HIS A 171 -16.17 -18.82 -23.29
N PHE A 172 -16.18 -19.39 -22.10
CA PHE A 172 -15.56 -20.69 -21.78
C PHE A 172 -16.58 -21.83 -21.69
N LYS A 173 -17.86 -21.59 -21.99
CA LYS A 173 -18.96 -22.57 -21.83
C LYS A 173 -19.07 -23.11 -20.40
N ILE A 174 -18.68 -22.33 -19.41
CA ILE A 174 -18.80 -22.63 -17.98
C ILE A 174 -20.16 -22.14 -17.52
N ASP A 175 -20.97 -22.99 -16.87
CA ASP A 175 -22.26 -22.62 -16.32
C ASP A 175 -22.07 -21.70 -15.12
N GLN A 176 -22.96 -20.71 -14.96
CA GLN A 176 -22.89 -19.75 -13.86
C GLN A 176 -23.00 -20.41 -12.46
N GLN A 177 -23.48 -21.63 -12.40
CA GLN A 177 -23.56 -22.42 -11.16
C GLN A 177 -22.20 -22.92 -10.71
N ASP A 178 -21.26 -23.14 -11.63
CA ASP A 178 -19.91 -23.64 -11.35
C ASP A 178 -18.97 -22.54 -10.84
N VAL A 179 -19.37 -21.27 -10.92
CA VAL A 179 -18.56 -20.08 -10.53
C VAL A 179 -18.83 -19.67 -9.06
N LYS A 180 -19.83 -20.27 -8.41
CA LYS A 180 -20.25 -19.94 -7.03
C LYS A 180 -19.67 -20.87 -5.95
N ALA A 181 -18.75 -21.76 -6.30
CA ALA A 181 -18.14 -22.69 -5.36
C ALA A 181 -16.86 -22.11 -4.73
#